data_df8af9ba18777f21395b396df16744eb
#
_entry.id   df8af9ba18777f21395b396df16744eb
#
_cell.length_a   1.000
_cell.length_b   1.000
_cell.length_c   1.000
_cell.angle_alpha   90.00
_cell.angle_beta   90.00
_cell.angle_gamma   90.00
#
_symmetry.space_group_name_H-M   'P 1'
#
loop_
_entity.id
_entity.type
_entity.pdbx_description
1 polymer ?
#
loop_
_entity_poly.entity_id
_entity_poly.type
_entity_poly.pdbx_seq_one_letter_code
_entity_poly.pdbx_strand_id
1 'polypeptide(L)'
;NTLFVDRAKIKGSELVSIQNIFKAQAFRKAPAHFGAKLFFLKDKSLMITSGDGFDHREAAQSLDNHFGKVLRINDDGSIPLDNPFINTPGALPEIWSFGIRNPQGIYQIKDGTIFENEHGPRGGDELNILKPGLNYGWPAITHGIDYSGALISPFKEKEGMEQPLYYWTPSIAPSGMMVYEEDLFSEWKNNIFVSNLVYKDVRMLSLDENKEVINEKILFKEVGK
;
A
#
# COMPACT_ATOMS: atom_id res chain seq x y z
N ASN A 1 -13.70 -11.21 10.57
CA ASN A 1 -12.64 -11.54 9.59
C ASN A 1 -11.37 -10.75 9.92
N THR A 2 -10.20 -11.35 9.72
CA THR A 2 -8.91 -10.66 9.82
C THR A 2 -7.93 -11.22 8.80
N LEU A 3 -6.79 -10.53 8.61
CA LEU A 3 -5.71 -10.95 7.73
C LEU A 3 -4.82 -11.96 8.44
N PHE A 4 -4.45 -13.03 7.74
CA PHE A 4 -3.43 -14.00 8.15
C PHE A 4 -2.39 -14.10 7.04
N VAL A 5 -1.14 -14.36 7.42
CA VAL A 5 -0.06 -14.73 6.50
C VAL A 5 0.50 -16.06 6.93
N ASP A 6 0.45 -17.02 6.03
CA ASP A 6 1.00 -18.36 6.23
C ASP A 6 2.20 -18.58 5.30
N ARG A 7 3.22 -19.24 5.82
CA ARG A 7 4.38 -19.74 5.08
C ARG A 7 4.26 -21.23 4.90
N ALA A 8 4.60 -21.74 3.72
CA ALA A 8 4.60 -23.17 3.42
C ALA A 8 5.79 -23.57 2.56
N LYS A 9 6.10 -24.85 2.50
CA LYS A 9 7.02 -25.45 1.52
C LYS A 9 6.23 -26.08 0.39
N ILE A 10 6.75 -26.02 -0.82
CA ILE A 10 6.19 -26.72 -1.98
C ILE A 10 6.90 -28.04 -2.13
N LYS A 11 6.12 -29.16 -2.17
CA LYS A 11 6.60 -30.50 -2.45
C LYS A 11 5.76 -31.11 -3.59
N GLY A 12 6.32 -31.11 -4.80
CA GLY A 12 5.53 -31.43 -6.00
C GLY A 12 4.43 -30.37 -6.23
N SER A 13 3.17 -30.78 -6.22
CA SER A 13 1.99 -29.91 -6.34
C SER A 13 1.31 -29.57 -5.00
N GLU A 14 1.91 -29.96 -3.88
CA GLU A 14 1.33 -29.82 -2.55
C GLU A 14 2.04 -28.74 -1.73
N LEU A 15 1.27 -28.02 -0.90
CA LEU A 15 1.79 -27.17 0.16
C LEU A 15 1.95 -27.99 1.44
N VAL A 16 3.18 -28.09 1.96
CA VAL A 16 3.50 -28.83 3.19
C VAL A 16 4.15 -27.91 4.21
N SER A 17 4.16 -28.32 5.48
CA SER A 17 4.75 -27.56 6.60
C SER A 17 4.16 -26.14 6.69
N ILE A 18 2.84 -26.02 6.56
CA ILE A 18 2.15 -24.73 6.66
C ILE A 18 2.32 -24.19 8.08
N GLN A 19 2.77 -22.95 8.18
CA GLN A 19 2.99 -22.25 9.44
C GLN A 19 2.39 -20.84 9.35
N ASN A 20 1.53 -20.47 10.30
CA ASN A 20 1.09 -19.08 10.43
C ASN A 20 2.26 -18.25 10.98
N ILE A 21 2.67 -17.21 10.24
CA ILE A 21 3.76 -16.31 10.59
C ILE A 21 3.26 -14.91 10.98
N PHE A 22 2.00 -14.58 10.67
CA PHE A 22 1.42 -13.30 11.05
C PHE A 22 -0.11 -13.39 11.14
N LYS A 23 -0.67 -12.69 12.12
CA LYS A 23 -2.11 -12.49 12.30
C LYS A 23 -2.40 -11.04 12.66
N ALA A 24 -3.15 -10.33 11.81
CA ALA A 24 -3.46 -8.93 12.04
C ALA A 24 -4.43 -8.72 13.23
N GLN A 25 -4.13 -7.73 14.06
CA GLN A 25 -5.04 -7.18 15.07
C GLN A 25 -5.96 -6.13 14.43
N ALA A 26 -6.77 -6.58 13.44
CA ALA A 26 -7.68 -5.75 12.66
C ALA A 26 -8.91 -6.58 12.28
N PHE A 27 -9.78 -6.83 13.26
CA PHE A 27 -10.99 -7.62 13.06
C PHE A 27 -12.10 -6.80 12.40
N ARG A 28 -12.51 -7.21 11.21
CA ARG A 28 -13.49 -6.54 10.35
C ARG A 28 -14.80 -7.29 10.32
N LYS A 29 -15.91 -6.54 10.33
CA LYS A 29 -17.24 -7.06 9.97
C LYS A 29 -17.45 -6.96 8.45
N ALA A 30 -17.15 -5.81 7.87
CA ALA A 30 -17.24 -5.61 6.43
C ALA A 30 -16.23 -6.49 5.67
N PRO A 31 -16.61 -7.10 4.53
CA PRO A 31 -15.72 -7.88 3.69
C PRO A 31 -14.94 -6.98 2.70
N ALA A 32 -14.38 -5.87 3.20
CA ALA A 32 -13.74 -4.85 2.38
C ALA A 32 -12.47 -4.29 3.02
N HIS A 33 -11.64 -3.63 2.21
CA HIS A 33 -10.41 -2.94 2.57
C HIS A 33 -9.43 -3.81 3.37
N PHE A 34 -9.11 -4.98 2.86
CA PHE A 34 -8.11 -5.86 3.47
C PHE A 34 -6.68 -5.42 3.16
N GLY A 35 -6.44 -4.75 2.02
CA GLY A 35 -5.10 -4.58 1.48
C GLY A 35 -4.54 -5.93 1.05
N ALA A 36 -3.81 -6.60 1.94
CA ALA A 36 -3.31 -7.98 1.80
C ALA A 36 -2.26 -8.18 0.69
N LYS A 37 -1.51 -7.15 0.32
CA LYS A 37 -0.35 -7.31 -0.56
C LYS A 37 0.85 -7.75 0.25
N LEU A 38 1.63 -8.65 -0.35
CA LEU A 38 2.87 -9.18 0.19
C LEU A 38 4.01 -8.82 -0.77
N PHE A 39 5.10 -8.33 -0.22
CA PHE A 39 6.29 -8.00 -1.00
C PHE A 39 7.56 -8.23 -0.18
N PHE A 40 8.48 -9.03 -0.69
CA PHE A 40 9.80 -9.19 -0.06
C PHE A 40 10.71 -8.03 -0.46
N LEU A 41 11.24 -7.35 0.54
CA LEU A 41 12.29 -6.36 0.34
C LEU A 41 13.62 -7.04 -0.01
N LYS A 42 14.60 -6.26 -0.45
CA LYS A 42 15.95 -6.74 -0.79
C LYS A 42 16.68 -7.37 0.39
N ASP A 43 16.39 -6.93 1.61
CA ASP A 43 16.91 -7.48 2.85
C ASP A 43 16.23 -8.78 3.29
N LYS A 44 15.27 -9.27 2.47
CA LYS A 44 14.45 -10.46 2.68
C LYS A 44 13.39 -10.32 3.79
N SER A 45 13.19 -9.14 4.36
CA SER A 45 12.02 -8.89 5.18
C SER A 45 10.76 -8.80 4.33
N LEU A 46 9.61 -9.10 4.93
CA LEU A 46 8.31 -9.16 4.26
C LEU A 46 7.48 -7.93 4.64
N MET A 47 7.11 -7.15 3.63
CA MET A 47 6.10 -6.11 3.75
C MET A 47 4.71 -6.72 3.59
N ILE A 48 3.78 -6.29 4.45
CA ILE A 48 2.38 -6.71 4.45
C ILE A 48 1.53 -5.45 4.49
N THR A 49 0.60 -5.29 3.55
CA THR A 49 -0.33 -4.17 3.59
C THR A 49 -1.65 -4.57 4.26
N SER A 50 -2.20 -3.68 5.07
CA SER A 50 -3.49 -3.85 5.74
C SER A 50 -4.33 -2.59 5.61
N GLY A 51 -5.51 -2.70 5.00
CA GLY A 51 -6.43 -1.59 4.86
C GLY A 51 -7.21 -1.26 6.13
N ASP A 52 -7.98 -0.17 6.10
CA ASP A 52 -8.76 0.36 7.24
C ASP A 52 -10.04 -0.45 7.57
N GLY A 53 -10.34 -1.52 6.79
CA GLY A 53 -11.51 -2.37 7.00
C GLY A 53 -12.84 -1.69 6.68
N PHE A 54 -12.84 -0.56 5.98
CA PHE A 54 -13.99 0.27 5.59
C PHE A 54 -14.67 1.01 6.75
N ASP A 55 -15.02 0.29 7.82
CA ASP A 55 -15.75 0.84 8.99
C ASP A 55 -14.81 1.41 10.07
N HIS A 56 -13.48 1.26 9.92
CA HIS A 56 -12.49 1.59 10.96
C HIS A 56 -11.49 2.66 10.52
N ARG A 57 -11.90 3.59 9.65
CA ARG A 57 -10.99 4.60 9.07
C ARG A 57 -10.20 5.40 10.10
N GLU A 58 -10.80 5.75 11.24
CA GLU A 58 -10.13 6.52 12.30
C GLU A 58 -8.99 5.72 12.96
N ALA A 59 -9.11 4.38 13.00
CA ALA A 59 -8.08 3.50 13.53
C ALA A 59 -6.79 3.49 12.67
N ALA A 60 -6.84 4.00 11.43
CA ALA A 60 -5.65 4.16 10.60
C ALA A 60 -4.61 5.10 11.23
N GLN A 61 -5.05 6.05 12.08
CA GLN A 61 -4.17 6.99 12.79
C GLN A 61 -3.60 6.47 14.11
N SER A 62 -4.07 5.33 14.63
CA SER A 62 -3.59 4.74 15.90
C SER A 62 -2.53 3.67 15.63
N LEU A 63 -1.54 3.54 16.51
CA LEU A 63 -0.44 2.57 16.35
C LEU A 63 -0.67 1.26 17.12
N ASP A 64 -1.79 1.09 17.82
CA ASP A 64 -2.15 -0.05 18.63
C ASP A 64 -2.95 -1.14 17.90
N ASN A 65 -3.08 -0.99 16.58
CA ASN A 65 -3.85 -1.88 15.72
C ASN A 65 -3.27 -1.95 14.31
N HIS A 66 -3.77 -2.86 13.46
CA HIS A 66 -3.30 -3.03 12.08
C HIS A 66 -4.26 -2.47 11.02
N PHE A 67 -5.22 -1.64 11.37
CA PHE A 67 -6.05 -0.96 10.38
C PHE A 67 -5.28 0.17 9.70
N GLY A 68 -5.27 0.17 8.35
CA GLY A 68 -4.65 1.24 7.56
C GLY A 68 -3.13 1.34 7.76
N LYS A 69 -2.41 0.23 7.62
CA LYS A 69 -0.97 0.11 7.89
C LYS A 69 -0.22 -0.57 6.76
N VAL A 70 1.04 -0.23 6.65
CA VAL A 70 2.05 -1.12 6.06
C VAL A 70 2.90 -1.68 7.20
N LEU A 71 3.10 -2.98 7.19
CA LEU A 71 3.78 -3.75 8.24
C LEU A 71 5.04 -4.37 7.66
N ARG A 72 6.05 -4.59 8.51
CA ARG A 72 7.29 -5.30 8.13
C ARG A 72 7.65 -6.34 9.17
N ILE A 73 7.81 -7.56 8.71
CA ILE A 73 8.25 -8.70 9.52
C ILE A 73 9.40 -9.44 8.82
N ASN A 74 10.12 -10.28 9.53
CA ASN A 74 11.01 -11.27 8.93
C ASN A 74 10.21 -12.42 8.32
N ASP A 75 10.84 -13.25 7.49
CA ASP A 75 10.21 -14.39 6.80
C ASP A 75 9.73 -15.50 7.76
N ASP A 76 10.18 -15.49 9.02
CA ASP A 76 9.76 -16.39 10.07
C ASP A 76 8.68 -15.81 11.00
N GLY A 77 8.25 -14.56 10.77
CA GLY A 77 7.26 -13.82 11.55
C GLY A 77 7.85 -13.01 12.70
N SER A 78 9.16 -13.08 12.97
CA SER A 78 9.82 -12.24 13.96
C SER A 78 9.87 -10.77 13.50
N ILE A 79 10.06 -9.86 14.45
CA ILE A 79 10.07 -8.42 14.18
C ILE A 79 11.51 -7.95 13.89
N PRO A 80 11.78 -7.27 12.75
CA PRO A 80 13.06 -6.62 12.51
C PRO A 80 13.39 -5.58 13.58
N LEU A 81 14.62 -5.61 14.10
CA LEU A 81 15.04 -4.72 15.20
C LEU A 81 15.16 -3.25 14.80
N ASP A 82 15.18 -2.96 13.51
CA ASP A 82 15.22 -1.63 12.93
C ASP A 82 13.85 -1.09 12.49
N ASN A 83 12.76 -1.77 12.89
CA ASN A 83 11.41 -1.24 12.66
C ASN A 83 11.19 0.07 13.43
N PRO A 84 10.49 1.05 12.83
CA PRO A 84 10.43 2.42 13.37
C PRO A 84 9.74 2.53 14.72
N PHE A 85 8.80 1.63 15.04
CA PHE A 85 8.00 1.70 16.27
C PHE A 85 8.36 0.65 17.32
N ILE A 86 9.48 -0.09 17.15
CA ILE A 86 9.87 -1.19 18.03
C ILE A 86 10.02 -0.77 19.50
N ASN A 87 10.41 0.47 19.77
CA ASN A 87 10.60 1.01 21.11
C ASN A 87 9.52 2.04 21.49
N THR A 88 8.42 2.13 20.74
CA THR A 88 7.34 3.09 20.99
C THR A 88 6.29 2.47 21.91
N PRO A 89 6.12 2.97 23.15
CA PRO A 89 5.13 2.42 24.07
C PRO A 89 3.72 2.44 23.49
N GLY A 90 3.03 1.30 23.53
CA GLY A 90 1.66 1.14 23.03
C GLY A 90 1.53 0.95 21.52
N ALA A 91 2.61 1.08 20.75
CA ALA A 91 2.61 0.78 19.32
C ALA A 91 2.89 -0.71 19.06
N LEU A 92 2.30 -1.25 17.98
CA LEU A 92 2.63 -2.58 17.49
C LEU A 92 3.95 -2.51 16.71
N PRO A 93 4.97 -3.31 17.10
CA PRO A 93 6.35 -3.16 16.62
C PRO A 93 6.54 -3.54 15.15
N GLU A 94 5.62 -4.28 14.56
CA GLU A 94 5.62 -4.63 13.13
C GLU A 94 5.16 -3.49 12.21
N ILE A 95 4.61 -2.40 12.74
CA ILE A 95 4.16 -1.27 11.93
C ILE A 95 5.39 -0.59 11.29
N TRP A 96 5.32 -0.41 9.95
CA TRP A 96 6.31 0.31 9.15
C TRP A 96 5.87 1.74 8.87
N SER A 97 4.61 1.91 8.41
CA SER A 97 3.96 3.19 8.17
C SER A 97 2.45 3.09 8.42
N PHE A 98 1.76 4.22 8.56
CA PHE A 98 0.37 4.28 8.96
C PHE A 98 -0.39 5.42 8.28
N GLY A 99 -1.71 5.51 8.54
CA GLY A 99 -2.53 6.53 7.92
C GLY A 99 -2.86 6.23 6.46
N ILE A 100 -3.02 4.95 6.12
CA ILE A 100 -3.29 4.43 4.77
C ILE A 100 -4.72 3.89 4.72
N ARG A 101 -5.42 4.06 3.60
CA ARG A 101 -6.82 3.61 3.51
C ARG A 101 -6.94 2.15 3.06
N ASN A 102 -6.56 1.83 1.84
CA ASN A 102 -6.71 0.48 1.28
C ASN A 102 -5.63 0.21 0.22
N PRO A 103 -4.43 -0.14 0.64
CA PRO A 103 -3.28 -0.32 -0.24
C PRO A 103 -3.43 -1.56 -1.14
N GLN A 104 -3.16 -1.40 -2.44
CA GLN A 104 -3.39 -2.41 -3.47
C GLN A 104 -2.15 -2.84 -4.23
N GLY A 105 -1.10 -2.04 -4.24
CA GLY A 105 0.18 -2.34 -4.84
C GLY A 105 1.32 -1.87 -3.96
N ILE A 106 2.44 -2.58 -3.99
CA ILE A 106 3.68 -2.21 -3.32
C ILE A 106 4.85 -2.74 -4.14
N TYR A 107 5.88 -1.94 -4.32
CA TYR A 107 7.07 -2.32 -5.09
C TYR A 107 8.31 -1.58 -4.60
N GLN A 108 9.44 -2.28 -4.46
CA GLN A 108 10.74 -1.68 -4.15
C GLN A 108 11.64 -1.69 -5.38
N ILE A 109 12.12 -0.53 -5.81
CA ILE A 109 13.09 -0.39 -6.91
C ILE A 109 14.53 -0.65 -6.45
N LYS A 110 15.44 -0.72 -7.43
CA LYS A 110 16.87 -1.08 -7.20
C LYS A 110 17.59 -0.12 -6.24
N ASP A 111 17.22 1.13 -6.17
CA ASP A 111 17.82 2.10 -5.24
C ASP A 111 17.28 2.02 -3.80
N GLY A 112 16.27 1.20 -3.55
CA GLY A 112 15.67 0.99 -2.23
C GLY A 112 14.37 1.77 -2.01
N THR A 113 13.98 2.68 -2.91
CA THR A 113 12.70 3.40 -2.82
C THR A 113 11.53 2.43 -2.90
N ILE A 114 10.55 2.59 -2.02
CA ILE A 114 9.34 1.76 -1.98
C ILE A 114 8.16 2.61 -2.43
N PHE A 115 7.49 2.19 -3.49
CA PHE A 115 6.24 2.76 -3.96
C PHE A 115 5.06 1.94 -3.46
N GLU A 116 3.96 2.62 -3.20
CA GLU A 116 2.68 2.03 -2.80
C GLU A 116 1.55 2.76 -3.52
N ASN A 117 0.50 2.04 -3.93
CA ASN A 117 -0.73 2.66 -4.38
C ASN A 117 -1.93 2.18 -3.58
N GLU A 118 -2.88 3.08 -3.38
CA GLU A 118 -4.08 2.79 -2.60
C GLU A 118 -5.37 3.37 -3.18
N HIS A 119 -6.49 2.76 -2.78
CA HIS A 119 -7.81 3.30 -3.06
C HIS A 119 -8.15 4.46 -2.13
N GLY A 120 -8.41 5.61 -2.69
CA GLY A 120 -9.15 6.68 -2.02
C GLY A 120 -10.64 6.35 -1.84
N PRO A 121 -11.42 7.27 -1.27
CA PRO A 121 -12.89 7.16 -1.24
C PRO A 121 -13.49 7.49 -2.63
N ARG A 122 -14.37 8.44 -2.74
CA ARG A 122 -14.82 8.95 -4.04
C ARG A 122 -13.84 10.01 -4.54
N GLY A 123 -12.91 9.62 -5.40
CA GLY A 123 -11.71 10.37 -5.77
C GLY A 123 -10.57 10.19 -4.77
N GLY A 124 -9.38 10.69 -5.10
CA GLY A 124 -8.21 10.66 -4.22
C GLY A 124 -7.62 9.27 -4.02
N ASP A 125 -7.61 8.42 -5.05
CA ASP A 125 -6.71 7.28 -5.08
C ASP A 125 -5.28 7.81 -5.15
N GLU A 126 -4.31 7.15 -4.51
CA GLU A 126 -2.98 7.70 -4.29
C GLU A 126 -1.87 6.77 -4.78
N LEU A 127 -0.77 7.38 -5.17
CA LEU A 127 0.54 6.75 -5.32
C LEU A 127 1.48 7.43 -4.32
N ASN A 128 2.10 6.64 -3.48
CA ASN A 128 2.95 7.09 -2.38
C ASN A 128 4.38 6.57 -2.51
N ILE A 129 5.36 7.33 -2.00
CA ILE A 129 6.70 6.84 -1.67
C ILE A 129 6.69 6.53 -0.18
N LEU A 130 6.79 5.23 0.17
CA LEU A 130 6.77 4.81 1.55
C LEU A 130 8.13 5.02 2.24
N LYS A 131 8.08 5.61 3.43
CA LYS A 131 9.20 5.77 4.35
C LYS A 131 8.86 5.23 5.73
N PRO A 132 9.85 4.72 6.48
CA PRO A 132 9.61 4.16 7.81
C PRO A 132 9.12 5.24 8.80
N GLY A 133 8.12 4.88 9.60
CA GLY A 133 7.61 5.72 10.68
C GLY A 133 6.67 6.84 10.26
N LEU A 134 6.41 7.04 8.96
CA LEU A 134 5.65 8.18 8.49
C LEU A 134 4.14 7.91 8.39
N ASN A 135 3.37 9.00 8.54
CA ASN A 135 1.91 9.04 8.51
C ASN A 135 1.44 9.56 7.14
N TYR A 136 0.66 8.77 6.41
CA TYR A 136 0.09 9.09 5.09
C TYR A 136 -1.28 9.76 5.16
N GLY A 137 -1.73 10.10 6.37
CA GLY A 137 -2.77 11.07 6.63
C GLY A 137 -4.20 10.57 6.65
N TRP A 138 -4.55 9.43 6.04
CA TRP A 138 -5.91 8.91 6.06
C TRP A 138 -6.42 8.66 7.48
N PRO A 139 -7.64 9.08 7.86
CA PRO A 139 -8.61 9.91 7.14
C PRO A 139 -8.51 11.41 7.47
N ALA A 140 -7.50 11.83 8.25
CA ALA A 140 -7.33 13.21 8.71
C ALA A 140 -7.07 14.20 7.56
N ILE A 141 -6.44 13.73 6.48
CA ILE A 141 -6.33 14.40 5.18
C ILE A 141 -6.77 13.45 4.07
N THR A 142 -7.34 13.99 2.98
CA THR A 142 -7.71 13.21 1.79
C THR A 142 -8.05 14.12 0.61
N HIS A 143 -7.77 13.67 -0.61
CA HIS A 143 -8.16 14.32 -1.87
C HIS A 143 -9.54 13.87 -2.36
N GLY A 144 -10.21 12.97 -1.65
CA GLY A 144 -11.54 12.46 -1.99
C GLY A 144 -12.63 12.89 -1.01
N ILE A 145 -13.85 12.48 -1.30
CA ILE A 145 -15.04 12.70 -0.45
C ILE A 145 -15.72 11.36 -0.18
N ASP A 146 -16.57 11.31 0.83
CA ASP A 146 -17.37 10.14 1.14
C ASP A 146 -18.27 9.73 -0.05
N TYR A 147 -18.61 8.46 -0.17
CA TYR A 147 -19.53 7.97 -1.20
C TYR A 147 -20.91 8.58 -1.13
N SER A 148 -21.35 9.03 0.05
CA SER A 148 -22.57 9.82 0.26
C SER A 148 -22.49 11.26 -0.28
N GLY A 149 -21.27 11.73 -0.61
CA GLY A 149 -20.99 13.12 -0.99
C GLY A 149 -20.60 14.02 0.18
N ALA A 150 -20.59 13.51 1.41
CA ALA A 150 -20.15 14.25 2.58
C ALA A 150 -18.61 14.44 2.59
N LEU A 151 -18.13 15.49 3.23
CA LEU A 151 -16.72 15.66 3.50
C LEU A 151 -16.27 14.65 4.54
N ILE A 152 -15.13 13.97 4.28
CA ILE A 152 -14.43 13.14 5.26
C ILE A 152 -13.53 14.03 6.10
N SER A 153 -12.73 14.86 5.44
CA SER A 153 -11.87 15.86 6.06
C SER A 153 -11.93 17.17 5.28
N PRO A 154 -11.87 18.32 5.93
CA PRO A 154 -11.71 19.61 5.26
C PRO A 154 -10.26 19.84 4.80
N PHE A 155 -9.31 19.00 5.23
CA PHE A 155 -7.90 19.16 4.96
C PHE A 155 -7.42 18.21 3.86
N LYS A 156 -6.58 18.72 2.97
CA LYS A 156 -5.83 17.94 1.99
C LYS A 156 -4.39 17.73 2.40
N GLU A 157 -3.89 18.62 3.25
CA GLU A 157 -2.53 18.58 3.81
C GLU A 157 -2.54 18.93 5.30
N LYS A 158 -1.62 18.41 6.07
CA LYS A 158 -1.43 18.72 7.48
C LYS A 158 0.01 18.43 7.89
N GLU A 159 0.57 19.26 8.77
CA GLU A 159 1.91 19.06 9.34
C GLU A 159 2.04 17.67 9.97
N GLY A 160 3.15 17.00 9.69
CA GLY A 160 3.43 15.64 10.15
C GLY A 160 2.71 14.53 9.37
N MET A 161 2.08 14.87 8.24
CA MET A 161 1.46 13.91 7.32
C MET A 161 2.05 14.05 5.93
N GLU A 162 2.45 12.92 5.33
CA GLU A 162 3.02 12.88 3.98
C GLU A 162 1.95 13.16 2.94
N GLN A 163 2.37 13.81 1.87
CA GLN A 163 1.55 14.01 0.69
C GLN A 163 1.80 12.90 -0.32
N PRO A 164 0.78 12.46 -1.07
CA PRO A 164 0.99 11.50 -2.14
C PRO A 164 1.90 12.08 -3.24
N LEU A 165 2.71 11.22 -3.82
CA LEU A 165 3.50 11.54 -5.01
C LEU A 165 2.58 11.90 -6.19
N TYR A 166 1.45 11.22 -6.29
CA TYR A 166 0.42 11.43 -7.32
C TYR A 166 -0.94 10.98 -6.80
N TYR A 167 -2.02 11.62 -7.24
CA TYR A 167 -3.37 11.20 -6.92
C TYR A 167 -4.34 11.32 -8.10
N TRP A 168 -5.36 10.46 -8.10
CA TRP A 168 -6.36 10.43 -9.15
C TRP A 168 -7.71 10.92 -8.66
N THR A 169 -8.25 11.93 -9.35
CA THR A 169 -9.64 12.37 -9.21
C THR A 169 -10.20 12.65 -10.61
N PRO A 170 -11.17 11.86 -11.08
CA PRO A 170 -11.89 10.77 -10.37
C PRO A 170 -11.01 9.54 -10.06
N SER A 171 -11.48 8.71 -9.13
CA SER A 171 -10.83 7.42 -8.79
C SER A 171 -10.68 6.52 -9.99
N ILE A 172 -9.54 5.82 -10.07
CA ILE A 172 -9.27 4.77 -11.05
C ILE A 172 -9.38 3.36 -10.44
N ALA A 173 -9.45 3.26 -9.11
CA ALA A 173 -9.30 2.04 -8.33
C ALA A 173 -8.01 1.28 -8.71
N PRO A 174 -6.82 1.81 -8.36
CA PRO A 174 -5.54 1.19 -8.69
C PRO A 174 -5.45 -0.20 -8.08
N SER A 175 -4.75 -1.09 -8.76
CA SER A 175 -4.58 -2.48 -8.35
C SER A 175 -3.09 -2.81 -8.26
N GLY A 176 -2.64 -3.89 -8.91
CA GLY A 176 -1.22 -4.21 -8.93
C GLY A 176 -0.37 -3.12 -9.57
N MET A 177 0.87 -2.97 -9.08
CA MET A 177 1.84 -2.05 -9.65
C MET A 177 3.20 -2.71 -9.79
N MET A 178 4.02 -2.18 -10.68
CA MET A 178 5.43 -2.48 -10.82
C MET A 178 6.20 -1.29 -11.37
N VAL A 179 7.51 -1.27 -11.18
CA VAL A 179 8.41 -0.37 -11.88
C VAL A 179 9.26 -1.19 -12.85
N TYR A 180 9.34 -0.74 -14.10
CA TYR A 180 10.17 -1.42 -15.07
C TYR A 180 11.60 -0.88 -15.03
N GLU A 181 12.56 -1.69 -14.56
CA GLU A 181 13.95 -1.28 -14.35
C GLU A 181 14.94 -1.94 -15.33
N GLU A 182 14.43 -2.71 -16.30
CA GLU A 182 15.27 -3.46 -17.26
C GLU A 182 15.48 -2.66 -18.56
N ASP A 183 16.38 -3.15 -19.44
CA ASP A 183 16.82 -2.42 -20.63
C ASP A 183 16.11 -2.83 -21.92
N LEU A 184 15.33 -3.93 -21.91
CA LEU A 184 14.72 -4.48 -23.13
C LEU A 184 13.73 -3.50 -23.79
N PHE A 185 12.95 -2.76 -22.96
CA PHE A 185 12.04 -1.71 -23.42
C PHE A 185 12.53 -0.37 -22.88
N SER A 186 13.41 0.29 -23.62
CA SER A 186 14.11 1.50 -23.15
C SER A 186 13.16 2.65 -22.80
N GLU A 187 12.04 2.80 -23.55
CA GLU A 187 11.01 3.81 -23.29
C GLU A 187 10.17 3.54 -22.04
N TRP A 188 10.25 2.34 -21.47
CA TRP A 188 9.55 1.95 -20.25
C TRP A 188 10.43 2.01 -19.01
N LYS A 189 11.74 2.13 -19.21
CA LYS A 189 12.70 2.10 -18.11
C LYS A 189 12.42 3.20 -17.09
N ASN A 190 12.41 2.79 -15.82
CA ASN A 190 12.12 3.61 -14.63
C ASN A 190 10.71 4.22 -14.58
N ASN A 191 9.79 3.76 -15.42
CA ASN A 191 8.39 4.15 -15.33
C ASN A 191 7.61 3.20 -14.41
N ILE A 192 6.62 3.74 -13.71
CA ILE A 192 5.70 2.98 -12.88
C ILE A 192 4.51 2.55 -13.74
N PHE A 193 4.13 1.28 -13.61
CA PHE A 193 2.94 0.72 -14.26
C PHE A 193 1.90 0.39 -13.21
N VAL A 194 0.69 0.93 -13.36
CA VAL A 194 -0.43 0.73 -12.44
C VAL A 194 -1.61 0.20 -13.24
N SER A 195 -2.08 -1.01 -12.89
CA SER A 195 -3.36 -1.50 -13.40
C SER A 195 -4.52 -0.93 -12.58
N ASN A 196 -5.71 -0.80 -13.17
CA ASN A 196 -6.86 -0.26 -12.47
C ASN A 196 -8.17 -0.98 -12.82
N LEU A 197 -9.13 -0.94 -11.88
CA LEU A 197 -10.39 -1.67 -11.98
C LEU A 197 -11.48 -0.87 -12.68
N VAL A 198 -11.47 0.48 -12.56
CA VAL A 198 -12.53 1.33 -13.11
C VAL A 198 -12.48 1.34 -14.63
N TYR A 199 -11.31 1.64 -15.20
CA TYR A 199 -11.15 1.79 -16.65
C TYR A 199 -10.60 0.53 -17.32
N LYS A 200 -10.19 -0.47 -16.53
CA LYS A 200 -9.61 -1.73 -17.03
C LYS A 200 -8.45 -1.48 -18.01
N ASP A 201 -7.59 -0.56 -17.63
CA ASP A 201 -6.39 -0.20 -18.38
C ASP A 201 -5.13 -0.32 -17.51
N VAL A 202 -3.99 -0.13 -18.12
CA VAL A 202 -2.70 0.02 -17.43
C VAL A 202 -2.23 1.45 -17.67
N ARG A 203 -1.87 2.13 -16.59
CA ARG A 203 -1.30 3.46 -16.63
C ARG A 203 0.19 3.41 -16.42
N MET A 204 0.92 4.06 -17.31
CA MET A 204 2.35 4.26 -17.20
C MET A 204 2.59 5.68 -16.69
N LEU A 205 3.25 5.80 -15.55
CA LEU A 205 3.66 7.08 -14.98
C LEU A 205 5.15 7.24 -15.20
N SER A 206 5.53 8.34 -15.85
CA SER A 206 6.93 8.69 -16.07
C SER A 206 7.39 9.61 -14.95
N LEU A 207 8.57 9.30 -14.40
CA LEU A 207 9.18 10.07 -13.32
C LEU A 207 10.36 10.89 -13.83
N ASP A 208 10.60 12.05 -13.23
CA ASP A 208 11.85 12.79 -13.37
C ASP A 208 12.96 12.24 -12.44
N GLU A 209 14.10 12.90 -12.42
CA GLU A 209 15.26 12.55 -11.58
C GLU A 209 14.98 12.72 -10.07
N ASN A 210 14.01 13.54 -9.69
CA ASN A 210 13.55 13.74 -8.32
C ASN A 210 12.43 12.75 -7.93
N LYS A 211 12.03 11.85 -8.85
CA LYS A 211 10.91 10.92 -8.75
C LYS A 211 9.53 11.60 -8.74
N GLU A 212 9.42 12.84 -9.22
CA GLU A 212 8.12 13.47 -9.43
C GLU A 212 7.45 12.94 -10.71
N VAL A 213 6.13 12.74 -10.67
CA VAL A 213 5.37 12.28 -11.83
C VAL A 213 5.22 13.41 -12.84
N ILE A 214 5.86 13.27 -14.00
CA ILE A 214 5.85 14.29 -15.07
C ILE A 214 4.90 13.96 -16.21
N ASN A 215 4.45 12.70 -16.34
CA ASN A 215 3.53 12.29 -17.38
C ASN A 215 2.76 11.03 -17.00
N GLU A 216 1.50 10.95 -17.44
CA GLU A 216 0.66 9.75 -17.35
C GLU A 216 0.21 9.35 -18.77
N LYS A 217 0.46 8.10 -19.14
CA LYS A 217 0.04 7.52 -20.41
C LYS A 217 -0.80 6.28 -20.18
N ILE A 218 -1.96 6.23 -20.84
CA ILE A 218 -2.80 5.03 -20.81
C ILE A 218 -2.26 4.04 -21.84
N LEU A 219 -1.88 2.86 -21.34
CA LEU A 219 -1.51 1.69 -22.14
C LEU A 219 -2.62 0.64 -22.01
N PHE A 220 -2.69 -0.29 -22.94
CA PHE A 220 -3.55 -1.49 -22.83
C PHE A 220 -4.94 -1.19 -22.25
N LYS A 221 -5.87 -0.81 -23.11
CA LYS A 221 -7.28 -0.63 -22.73
C LYS A 221 -8.02 -1.97 -22.73
N GLU A 222 -9.02 -2.09 -21.85
CA GLU A 222 -9.90 -3.26 -21.74
C GLU A 222 -9.16 -4.57 -21.40
N VAL A 223 -8.03 -4.48 -20.68
CA VAL A 223 -7.27 -5.63 -20.22
C VAL A 223 -7.83 -6.16 -18.90
N GLY A 224 -8.28 -7.41 -18.95
CA GLY A 224 -8.69 -8.19 -17.80
C GLY A 224 -10.11 -7.88 -17.28
N LYS A 225 -10.61 -8.87 -16.57
CA LYS A 225 -11.79 -8.77 -15.69
C LYS A 225 -11.34 -9.11 -14.28
#